data_57f7dfafcf1e14b7fa798ab5f504de0a
#
_entry.id   57f7dfafcf1e14b7fa798ab5f504de0a
#
_cell.length_a   1.000
_cell.length_b   1.000
_cell.length_c   1.000
_cell.angle_alpha   90.00
_cell.angle_beta   90.00
_cell.angle_gamma   90.00
#
_symmetry.space_group_name_H-M   'P 1'
#
loop_
_entity.id
_entity.type
_entity.pdbx_description
1 polymer ?
#
loop_
_entity_poly.entity_id
_entity_poly.type
_entity_poly.pdbx_seq_one_letter_code
_entity_poly.pdbx_strand_id
1 'polypeptide(L)'
;MAGAGGGSWKVAYADFVTAMMALFLVLWLTAQDEKIKEAVERAFKHPFASLTKQSVGIIPSKDSPAVRSERGNFDSSAVVELSMLRRLAQDLVKTLQSNPDQPDDAPVKLDINPEGLRISIFDRARKAVFESDSDQFTPYGKWIFSTLAWEISRYSNFNIELEGHTERGHKPTQAGQTNWELSTSRANASRRVLQENGVRGEQVKKVAGFADTLPMANTAPQDESNRRVAVMLRVRQD
;
A
#
# COMPACT_ATOMS: atom_id res chain seq x y z
N MET A 1 -41.91 6.34 54.43
CA MET A 1 -41.02 5.40 53.70
C MET A 1 -41.56 5.27 52.28
N ALA A 2 -40.91 5.96 51.33
CA ALA A 2 -41.34 5.98 49.93
C ALA A 2 -40.41 5.15 49.09
N GLY A 3 -40.93 4.23 48.38
CA GLY A 3 -40.60 3.29 47.41
C GLY A 3 -39.31 3.46 46.56
N ALA A 4 -38.30 2.67 46.89
CA ALA A 4 -37.08 2.48 46.09
C ALA A 4 -37.23 1.34 45.05
N GLY A 5 -38.45 0.99 44.59
CA GLY A 5 -38.71 -0.16 43.72
C GLY A 5 -38.93 0.11 42.24
N GLY A 6 -38.94 1.39 41.78
CA GLY A 6 -39.41 1.74 40.42
C GLY A 6 -38.36 1.75 39.31
N GLY A 7 -37.08 1.56 39.60
CA GLY A 7 -36.01 1.69 38.60
C GLY A 7 -35.44 0.37 38.06
N SER A 8 -35.45 -0.68 38.85
CA SER A 8 -34.78 -1.96 38.55
C SER A 8 -35.35 -2.67 37.30
N TRP A 9 -36.66 -2.67 37.12
CA TRP A 9 -37.30 -3.27 35.95
C TRP A 9 -36.99 -2.52 34.65
N LYS A 10 -36.79 -1.20 34.74
CA LYS A 10 -36.38 -0.39 33.53
C LYS A 10 -35.00 -0.75 33.06
N VAL A 11 -34.08 -1.02 33.99
CA VAL A 11 -32.73 -1.46 33.65
C VAL A 11 -32.75 -2.84 33.00
N ALA A 12 -33.51 -3.79 33.58
CA ALA A 12 -33.71 -5.12 33.03
C ALA A 12 -34.38 -5.09 31.64
N TYR A 13 -35.37 -4.21 31.46
CA TYR A 13 -36.00 -4.01 30.15
C TYR A 13 -35.04 -3.40 29.13
N ALA A 14 -34.23 -2.41 29.51
CA ALA A 14 -33.24 -1.83 28.65
C ALA A 14 -32.18 -2.86 28.21
N ASP A 15 -31.70 -3.70 29.12
CA ASP A 15 -30.75 -4.77 28.83
C ASP A 15 -31.34 -5.81 27.87
N PHE A 16 -32.57 -6.21 28.07
CA PHE A 16 -33.29 -7.11 27.17
C PHE A 16 -33.43 -6.52 25.75
N VAL A 17 -33.83 -5.25 25.64
CA VAL A 17 -33.98 -4.58 24.34
C VAL A 17 -32.63 -4.42 23.62
N THR A 18 -31.57 -4.08 24.35
CA THR A 18 -30.23 -3.98 23.76
C THR A 18 -29.71 -5.34 23.31
N ALA A 19 -29.94 -6.42 24.06
CA ALA A 19 -29.59 -7.77 23.66
C ALA A 19 -30.37 -8.22 22.42
N MET A 20 -31.67 -7.92 22.33
CA MET A 20 -32.46 -8.19 21.13
C MET A 20 -31.97 -7.38 19.91
N MET A 21 -31.59 -6.12 20.10
CA MET A 21 -31.03 -5.28 19.04
C MET A 21 -29.68 -5.85 18.53
N ALA A 22 -28.82 -6.29 19.43
CA ALA A 22 -27.57 -6.91 19.08
C ALA A 22 -27.79 -8.22 18.29
N LEU A 23 -28.70 -9.07 18.74
CA LEU A 23 -29.08 -10.30 18.05
C LEU A 23 -29.64 -10.01 16.64
N PHE A 24 -30.53 -9.01 16.56
CA PHE A 24 -31.08 -8.59 15.26
C PHE A 24 -29.98 -8.13 14.30
N LEU A 25 -29.03 -7.31 14.77
CA LEU A 25 -27.92 -6.84 13.94
C LEU A 25 -27.04 -7.99 13.44
N VAL A 26 -26.77 -8.99 14.30
CA VAL A 26 -26.02 -10.17 13.90
C VAL A 26 -26.79 -11.00 12.87
N LEU A 27 -28.07 -11.25 13.09
CA LEU A 27 -28.91 -12.00 12.15
C LEU A 27 -29.09 -11.24 10.83
N TRP A 28 -29.27 -9.92 10.88
CA TRP A 28 -29.35 -9.09 9.69
C TRP A 28 -28.03 -9.13 8.89
N LEU A 29 -26.89 -9.03 9.58
CA LEU A 29 -25.58 -9.13 8.91
C LEU A 29 -25.35 -10.51 8.30
N THR A 30 -25.76 -11.60 8.98
CA THR A 30 -25.62 -12.97 8.43
C THR A 30 -26.60 -13.27 7.30
N ALA A 31 -27.72 -12.58 7.21
CA ALA A 31 -28.70 -12.71 6.13
C ALA A 31 -28.32 -11.94 4.86
N GLN A 32 -27.29 -11.10 4.92
CA GLN A 32 -26.80 -10.36 3.74
C GLN A 32 -26.14 -11.30 2.72
N ASP A 33 -26.22 -10.94 1.44
CA ASP A 33 -25.52 -11.64 0.36
C ASP A 33 -24.03 -11.78 0.64
N GLU A 34 -23.43 -12.91 0.23
CA GLU A 34 -22.00 -13.19 0.43
C GLU A 34 -21.10 -12.07 -0.12
N LYS A 35 -21.49 -11.44 -1.22
CA LYS A 35 -20.80 -10.29 -1.81
C LYS A 35 -20.75 -9.06 -0.89
N ILE A 36 -21.83 -8.84 -0.11
CA ILE A 36 -21.87 -7.74 0.85
C ILE A 36 -21.01 -8.06 2.08
N LYS A 37 -21.06 -9.31 2.56
CA LYS A 37 -20.19 -9.78 3.66
C LYS A 37 -18.72 -9.64 3.32
N GLU A 38 -18.32 -10.07 2.12
CA GLU A 38 -16.95 -9.89 1.61
C GLU A 38 -16.54 -8.43 1.49
N ALA A 39 -17.46 -7.56 1.02
CA ALA A 39 -17.18 -6.13 0.91
C ALA A 39 -16.98 -5.48 2.28
N VAL A 40 -17.79 -5.84 3.27
CA VAL A 40 -17.67 -5.37 4.67
C VAL A 40 -16.39 -5.92 5.30
N GLU A 41 -16.10 -7.21 5.15
CA GLU A 41 -14.87 -7.82 5.67
C GLU A 41 -13.62 -7.17 5.07
N ARG A 42 -13.60 -6.91 3.76
CA ARG A 42 -12.52 -6.19 3.09
C ARG A 42 -12.37 -4.76 3.59
N ALA A 43 -13.48 -4.06 3.84
CA ALA A 43 -13.46 -2.70 4.37
C ALA A 43 -12.85 -2.64 5.77
N PHE A 44 -13.06 -3.66 6.61
CA PHE A 44 -12.48 -3.72 7.94
C PHE A 44 -11.04 -4.25 7.96
N LYS A 45 -10.70 -5.24 7.14
CA LYS A 45 -9.33 -5.77 7.06
C LYS A 45 -8.37 -4.83 6.33
N HIS A 46 -8.88 -4.11 5.32
CA HIS A 46 -8.08 -3.22 4.49
C HIS A 46 -8.88 -1.95 4.17
N PRO A 47 -9.06 -1.02 5.12
CA PRO A 47 -9.87 0.17 4.92
C PRO A 47 -9.41 1.04 3.75
N PHE A 48 -8.17 0.87 3.31
CA PHE A 48 -7.58 1.58 2.17
C PHE A 48 -7.43 0.73 0.89
N ALA A 49 -7.59 -0.60 0.96
CA ALA A 49 -7.44 -1.49 -0.20
C ALA A 49 -8.70 -1.60 -1.08
N SER A 50 -9.85 -1.17 -0.57
CA SER A 50 -11.12 -1.15 -1.33
C SER A 50 -11.09 -0.20 -2.54
N LEU A 51 -9.99 0.53 -2.72
CA LEU A 51 -9.84 1.52 -3.77
C LEU A 51 -9.20 0.96 -5.07
N THR A 52 -8.72 -0.28 -5.10
CA THR A 52 -7.87 -0.73 -6.21
C THR A 52 -8.49 -1.69 -7.23
N LYS A 53 -9.59 -2.41 -6.96
CA LYS A 53 -10.04 -3.37 -7.99
C LYS A 53 -11.55 -3.49 -8.30
N GLN A 54 -12.47 -2.94 -7.52
CA GLN A 54 -13.91 -3.01 -7.82
C GLN A 54 -14.75 -1.99 -7.03
N SER A 55 -14.32 -0.77 -6.88
CA SER A 55 -15.31 0.27 -6.72
C SER A 55 -15.79 0.70 -8.12
N VAL A 56 -16.59 -0.16 -8.74
CA VAL A 56 -17.63 0.35 -9.63
C VAL A 56 -18.47 1.20 -8.71
N GLY A 57 -18.17 2.50 -8.70
CA GLY A 57 -18.83 3.46 -7.87
C GLY A 57 -20.33 3.29 -8.05
N ILE A 58 -21.06 3.42 -6.96
CA ILE A 58 -22.39 3.97 -7.03
C ILE A 58 -22.20 5.37 -7.61
N ILE A 59 -22.17 5.44 -8.95
CA ILE A 59 -22.41 6.67 -9.66
C ILE A 59 -23.88 6.93 -9.39
N PRO A 60 -24.26 8.01 -8.67
CA PRO A 60 -25.64 8.36 -8.57
C PRO A 60 -26.14 8.59 -10.00
N SER A 61 -27.10 7.80 -10.45
CA SER A 61 -27.78 8.07 -11.70
C SER A 61 -28.40 9.47 -11.61
N LYS A 62 -28.46 10.15 -12.71
CA LYS A 62 -28.84 11.56 -12.88
C LYS A 62 -30.19 11.98 -12.27
N ASP A 63 -30.96 11.08 -11.67
CA ASP A 63 -32.35 11.28 -11.22
C ASP A 63 -32.56 11.11 -9.71
N SER A 64 -31.50 11.13 -8.88
CA SER A 64 -31.66 11.16 -7.43
C SER A 64 -31.67 12.59 -6.90
N PRO A 65 -32.69 13.01 -6.12
CA PRO A 65 -32.75 14.36 -5.55
C PRO A 65 -31.52 14.55 -4.64
N ALA A 66 -30.75 15.60 -4.92
CA ALA A 66 -29.57 15.98 -4.20
C ALA A 66 -29.88 16.15 -2.70
N VAL A 67 -29.47 15.18 -1.88
CA VAL A 67 -29.31 15.41 -0.45
C VAL A 67 -28.19 16.46 -0.30
N ARG A 68 -28.59 17.67 0.05
CA ARG A 68 -27.66 18.71 0.50
C ARG A 68 -26.99 18.21 1.77
N SER A 69 -25.90 17.46 1.63
CA SER A 69 -25.01 17.23 2.75
C SER A 69 -24.26 18.53 3.05
N GLU A 70 -24.36 18.96 4.31
CA GLU A 70 -23.56 20.05 4.85
C GLU A 70 -22.11 19.88 4.42
N ARG A 71 -21.55 20.96 3.86
CA ARG A 71 -20.14 21.06 3.50
C ARG A 71 -19.29 20.95 4.80
N GLY A 72 -19.00 19.74 5.22
CA GLY A 72 -17.76 19.51 5.90
C GLY A 72 -16.64 19.87 4.92
N ASN A 73 -15.70 20.70 5.31
CA ASN A 73 -14.48 20.96 4.57
C ASN A 73 -13.71 19.63 4.42
N PHE A 74 -14.10 18.83 3.46
CA PHE A 74 -13.23 17.80 2.93
C PHE A 74 -12.08 18.56 2.26
N ASP A 75 -10.90 18.36 2.81
CA ASP A 75 -9.69 18.96 2.28
C ASP A 75 -9.57 18.52 0.81
N SER A 76 -9.95 19.40 -0.10
CA SER A 76 -10.01 19.09 -1.53
C SER A 76 -8.62 18.73 -2.07
N SER A 77 -7.56 19.16 -1.38
CA SER A 77 -6.18 18.82 -1.71
C SER A 77 -5.92 17.33 -1.50
N ALA A 78 -6.33 16.75 -0.37
CA ALA A 78 -6.14 15.32 -0.07
C ALA A 78 -6.84 14.40 -1.07
N VAL A 79 -8.03 14.79 -1.57
CA VAL A 79 -8.76 14.02 -2.59
C VAL A 79 -8.03 14.06 -3.94
N VAL A 80 -7.53 15.24 -4.32
CA VAL A 80 -6.75 15.41 -5.56
C VAL A 80 -5.44 14.62 -5.48
N GLU A 81 -4.74 14.69 -4.36
CA GLU A 81 -3.50 13.97 -4.10
C GLU A 81 -3.68 12.45 -4.22
N LEU A 82 -4.70 11.90 -3.55
CA LEU A 82 -5.01 10.48 -3.62
C LEU A 82 -5.39 10.05 -5.05
N SER A 83 -6.07 10.90 -5.81
CA SER A 83 -6.42 10.62 -7.20
C SER A 83 -5.19 10.57 -8.11
N MET A 84 -4.18 11.43 -7.88
CA MET A 84 -2.92 11.41 -8.60
C MET A 84 -2.10 10.15 -8.30
N LEU A 85 -1.98 9.77 -7.01
CA LEU A 85 -1.30 8.53 -6.62
C LEU A 85 -1.96 7.29 -7.23
N ARG A 86 -3.30 7.29 -7.27
CA ARG A 86 -4.06 6.19 -7.86
C ARG A 86 -3.84 6.10 -9.37
N ARG A 87 -3.83 7.23 -10.07
CA ARG A 87 -3.55 7.28 -11.50
C ARG A 87 -2.15 6.78 -11.80
N LEU A 88 -1.15 7.26 -11.07
CA LEU A 88 0.23 6.77 -11.19
C LEU A 88 0.32 5.26 -10.94
N ALA A 89 -0.34 4.74 -9.90
CA ALA A 89 -0.37 3.31 -9.63
C ALA A 89 -0.99 2.50 -10.78
N GLN A 90 -2.07 3.00 -11.39
CA GLN A 90 -2.70 2.37 -12.55
C GLN A 90 -1.78 2.37 -13.79
N ASP A 91 -1.11 3.48 -14.06
CA ASP A 91 -0.17 3.59 -15.17
C ASP A 91 1.02 2.64 -14.98
N LEU A 92 1.57 2.56 -13.75
CA LEU A 92 2.62 1.60 -13.39
C LEU A 92 2.18 0.15 -13.54
N VAL A 93 0.98 -0.20 -13.08
CA VAL A 93 0.43 -1.56 -13.27
C VAL A 93 0.36 -1.90 -14.74
N LYS A 94 -0.19 -1.00 -15.56
CA LYS A 94 -0.34 -1.21 -16.99
C LYS A 94 1.02 -1.40 -17.69
N THR A 95 2.03 -0.66 -17.26
CA THR A 95 3.35 -0.67 -17.93
C THR A 95 4.25 -1.81 -17.43
N LEU A 96 4.20 -2.16 -16.14
CA LEU A 96 5.10 -3.13 -15.52
C LEU A 96 4.51 -4.54 -15.39
N GLN A 97 3.18 -4.69 -15.36
CA GLN A 97 2.54 -6.02 -15.28
C GLN A 97 2.34 -6.59 -16.68
N SER A 98 3.30 -7.36 -17.13
CA SER A 98 3.23 -8.05 -18.42
C SER A 98 2.34 -9.31 -18.40
N ASN A 99 1.90 -9.80 -17.24
CA ASN A 99 1.06 -11.01 -17.16
C ASN A 99 0.08 -10.94 -15.97
N PRO A 100 -1.22 -10.63 -16.22
CA PRO A 100 -2.25 -10.58 -15.19
C PRO A 100 -2.61 -11.95 -14.58
N ASP A 101 -2.22 -13.05 -15.23
CA ASP A 101 -2.61 -14.40 -14.84
C ASP A 101 -1.69 -15.04 -13.77
N GLN A 102 -0.60 -14.37 -13.40
CA GLN A 102 0.34 -14.83 -12.36
C GLN A 102 0.61 -13.74 -11.33
N PRO A 103 -0.33 -13.46 -10.41
CA PRO A 103 -0.17 -12.42 -9.40
C PRO A 103 0.98 -12.66 -8.42
N ASP A 104 1.35 -13.93 -8.16
CA ASP A 104 2.44 -14.29 -7.24
C ASP A 104 3.84 -14.07 -7.83
N ASP A 105 3.94 -13.95 -9.14
CA ASP A 105 5.22 -13.69 -9.84
C ASP A 105 5.35 -12.22 -10.31
N ALA A 106 4.47 -11.35 -9.82
CA ALA A 106 4.52 -9.94 -10.18
C ALA A 106 5.84 -9.31 -9.69
N PRO A 107 6.61 -8.66 -10.58
CA PRO A 107 7.91 -8.07 -10.23
C PRO A 107 7.78 -6.88 -9.29
N VAL A 108 6.60 -6.29 -9.24
CA VAL A 108 6.31 -5.06 -8.50
C VAL A 108 4.98 -5.18 -7.79
N LYS A 109 4.97 -4.83 -6.50
CA LYS A 109 3.76 -4.69 -5.70
C LYS A 109 3.52 -3.21 -5.39
N LEU A 110 2.29 -2.78 -5.56
CA LEU A 110 1.85 -1.41 -5.31
C LEU A 110 0.86 -1.41 -4.15
N ASP A 111 1.20 -0.69 -3.10
CA ASP A 111 0.35 -0.52 -1.92
C ASP A 111 0.07 0.97 -1.69
N ILE A 112 -1.20 1.38 -1.80
CA ILE A 112 -1.64 2.74 -1.45
C ILE A 112 -2.03 2.72 0.02
N ASN A 113 -1.41 3.58 0.81
CA ASN A 113 -1.68 3.75 2.23
C ASN A 113 -1.88 5.25 2.56
N PRO A 114 -2.27 5.62 3.78
CA PRO A 114 -2.45 7.02 4.17
C PRO A 114 -1.19 7.88 4.02
N GLU A 115 -0.01 7.25 4.02
CA GLU A 115 1.27 7.95 3.88
C GLU A 115 1.65 8.22 2.43
N GLY A 116 1.01 7.53 1.46
CA GLY A 116 1.30 7.67 0.04
C GLY A 116 1.23 6.34 -0.73
N LEU A 117 2.00 6.24 -1.81
CA LEU A 117 2.12 5.05 -2.64
C LEU A 117 3.46 4.36 -2.36
N ARG A 118 3.41 3.13 -1.86
CA ARG A 118 4.58 2.25 -1.71
C ARG A 118 4.67 1.32 -2.92
N ILE A 119 5.81 1.36 -3.58
CA ILE A 119 6.16 0.54 -4.74
C ILE A 119 7.28 -0.41 -4.29
N SER A 120 6.99 -1.69 -4.16
CA SER A 120 7.97 -2.72 -3.78
C SER A 120 8.43 -3.49 -5.02
N ILE A 121 9.70 -3.39 -5.36
CA ILE A 121 10.35 -4.07 -6.49
C ILE A 121 11.12 -5.25 -5.91
N PHE A 122 10.74 -6.47 -6.33
CA PHE A 122 11.29 -7.71 -5.81
C PHE A 122 12.49 -8.19 -6.61
N ASP A 123 13.56 -8.55 -5.91
CA ASP A 123 14.76 -9.17 -6.47
C ASP A 123 14.64 -10.70 -6.35
N ARG A 124 14.00 -11.34 -7.33
CA ARG A 124 13.70 -12.79 -7.32
C ARG A 124 14.68 -13.56 -8.18
N ALA A 125 14.94 -14.82 -7.83
CA ALA A 125 15.88 -15.67 -8.55
C ALA A 125 15.57 -15.82 -10.05
N ARG A 126 14.28 -15.85 -10.43
CA ARG A 126 13.87 -15.95 -11.84
C ARG A 126 13.95 -14.63 -12.62
N LYS A 127 13.85 -13.49 -11.92
CA LYS A 127 13.85 -12.14 -12.49
C LYS A 127 14.66 -11.23 -11.56
N ALA A 128 15.98 -11.48 -11.52
CA ALA A 128 16.87 -10.73 -10.66
C ALA A 128 16.94 -9.25 -11.11
N VAL A 129 16.79 -8.37 -10.15
CA VAL A 129 16.89 -6.91 -10.34
C VAL A 129 18.34 -6.47 -10.24
N PHE A 130 19.10 -7.10 -9.33
CA PHE A 130 20.52 -6.84 -9.12
C PHE A 130 21.34 -8.08 -9.44
N GLU A 131 22.61 -7.86 -9.80
CA GLU A 131 23.60 -8.93 -9.84
C GLU A 131 23.81 -9.49 -8.43
N SER A 132 24.27 -10.76 -8.38
CA SER A 132 24.43 -11.46 -7.09
C SER A 132 25.37 -10.68 -6.18
N ASP A 133 24.94 -10.47 -4.91
CA ASP A 133 25.69 -9.75 -3.87
C ASP A 133 26.25 -8.39 -4.27
N SER A 134 25.57 -7.73 -5.22
CA SER A 134 25.99 -6.46 -5.78
C SER A 134 24.87 -5.44 -5.78
N ASP A 135 25.24 -4.17 -5.95
CA ASP A 135 24.35 -3.05 -6.22
C ASP A 135 24.24 -2.75 -7.74
N GLN A 136 24.88 -3.55 -8.58
CA GLN A 136 24.78 -3.42 -10.02
C GLN A 136 23.48 -4.00 -10.53
N PHE A 137 22.80 -3.24 -11.37
CA PHE A 137 21.55 -3.69 -11.98
C PHE A 137 21.77 -4.68 -13.10
N THR A 138 20.93 -5.72 -13.15
CA THR A 138 20.74 -6.51 -14.35
C THR A 138 20.10 -5.66 -15.47
N PRO A 139 20.12 -6.09 -16.73
CA PRO A 139 19.36 -5.44 -17.79
C PRO A 139 17.86 -5.30 -17.47
N TYR A 140 17.30 -6.32 -16.82
CA TYR A 140 15.92 -6.33 -16.36
C TYR A 140 15.66 -5.30 -15.25
N GLY A 141 16.55 -5.23 -14.26
CA GLY A 141 16.46 -4.24 -13.18
C GLY A 141 16.57 -2.81 -13.71
N LYS A 142 17.49 -2.56 -14.63
CA LYS A 142 17.59 -1.26 -15.32
C LYS A 142 16.28 -0.88 -16.02
N TRP A 143 15.69 -1.81 -16.75
CA TRP A 143 14.44 -1.57 -17.47
C TRP A 143 13.31 -1.19 -16.47
N ILE A 144 13.13 -1.94 -15.36
CA ILE A 144 12.12 -1.63 -14.35
C ILE A 144 12.32 -0.23 -13.77
N PHE A 145 13.55 0.07 -13.30
CA PHE A 145 13.82 1.35 -12.65
C PHE A 145 13.78 2.54 -13.61
N SER A 146 14.18 2.36 -14.87
CA SER A 146 14.04 3.40 -15.89
C SER A 146 12.57 3.67 -16.22
N THR A 147 11.76 2.63 -16.33
CA THR A 147 10.30 2.74 -16.54
C THR A 147 9.62 3.45 -15.35
N LEU A 148 9.98 3.04 -14.13
CA LEU A 148 9.48 3.67 -12.91
C LEU A 148 9.88 5.14 -12.84
N ALA A 149 11.12 5.46 -13.15
CA ALA A 149 11.63 6.82 -13.17
C ALA A 149 10.86 7.70 -14.16
N TRP A 150 10.62 7.19 -15.38
CA TRP A 150 9.87 7.90 -16.41
C TRP A 150 8.44 8.22 -15.94
N GLU A 151 7.74 7.27 -15.35
CA GLU A 151 6.39 7.50 -14.81
C GLU A 151 6.39 8.51 -13.66
N ILE A 152 7.34 8.38 -12.70
CA ILE A 152 7.44 9.31 -11.56
C ILE A 152 7.84 10.71 -11.99
N SER A 153 8.72 10.86 -12.98
CA SER A 153 9.24 12.15 -13.44
C SER A 153 8.15 13.10 -13.97
N ARG A 154 7.02 12.53 -14.39
CA ARG A 154 5.84 13.28 -14.85
C ARG A 154 5.14 14.03 -13.70
N TYR A 155 5.46 13.68 -12.46
CA TYR A 155 4.85 14.25 -11.25
C TYR A 155 5.92 14.90 -10.39
N SER A 156 5.90 16.22 -10.33
CA SER A 156 6.93 16.99 -9.60
C SER A 156 6.65 17.18 -8.10
N ASN A 157 5.43 16.92 -7.68
CA ASN A 157 4.93 17.20 -6.33
C ASN A 157 5.03 16.02 -5.36
N PHE A 158 5.79 14.97 -5.69
CA PHE A 158 6.05 13.88 -4.78
C PHE A 158 7.44 13.97 -4.14
N ASN A 159 7.49 13.70 -2.85
CA ASN A 159 8.71 13.36 -2.12
C ASN A 159 8.93 11.85 -2.23
N ILE A 160 10.18 11.45 -2.43
CA ILE A 160 10.58 10.07 -2.69
C ILE A 160 11.47 9.59 -1.55
N GLU A 161 11.14 8.44 -0.98
CA GLU A 161 11.99 7.72 -0.04
C GLU A 161 12.31 6.35 -0.63
N LEU A 162 13.57 5.92 -0.51
CA LEU A 162 14.03 4.62 -0.98
C LEU A 162 14.50 3.77 0.19
N GLU A 163 14.05 2.52 0.21
CA GLU A 163 14.35 1.57 1.27
C GLU A 163 14.85 0.26 0.64
N GLY A 164 16.05 -0.18 1.06
CA GLY A 164 16.61 -1.48 0.65
C GLY A 164 16.41 -2.52 1.75
N HIS A 165 16.08 -3.75 1.34
CA HIS A 165 15.86 -4.88 2.24
C HIS A 165 16.53 -6.14 1.70
N THR A 166 16.92 -7.04 2.61
CA THR A 166 17.43 -8.40 2.31
C THR A 166 16.57 -9.45 3.01
N GLU A 167 16.66 -10.70 2.60
CA GLU A 167 16.10 -11.81 3.35
C GLU A 167 17.02 -12.16 4.55
N ARG A 168 16.41 -12.77 5.57
CA ARG A 168 17.16 -13.25 6.75
C ARG A 168 18.01 -14.47 6.39
N GLY A 169 19.24 -14.47 6.89
CA GLY A 169 20.18 -15.56 6.67
C GLY A 169 21.04 -15.40 5.43
N HIS A 170 20.79 -14.38 4.60
CA HIS A 170 21.67 -14.01 3.50
C HIS A 170 23.04 -13.59 4.05
N LYS A 171 24.12 -14.09 3.43
CA LYS A 171 25.50 -13.74 3.76
C LYS A 171 26.17 -13.25 2.48
N PRO A 172 26.37 -11.93 2.32
CA PRO A 172 27.08 -11.40 1.18
C PRO A 172 28.48 -12.02 1.07
N THR A 173 28.89 -12.30 -0.16
CA THR A 173 30.18 -12.98 -0.45
C THR A 173 31.38 -12.04 -0.41
N GLN A 174 31.14 -10.72 -0.51
CA GLN A 174 32.21 -9.73 -0.48
C GLN A 174 32.73 -9.52 0.95
N ALA A 175 34.06 -9.60 1.12
CA ALA A 175 34.67 -9.40 2.41
C ALA A 175 34.35 -8.02 3.01
N GLY A 176 33.86 -8.01 4.25
CA GLY A 176 33.50 -6.78 4.95
C GLY A 176 32.12 -6.22 4.61
N GLN A 177 31.37 -6.85 3.71
CA GLN A 177 30.00 -6.45 3.39
C GLN A 177 29.02 -7.24 4.27
N THR A 178 28.08 -6.54 4.88
CA THR A 178 26.94 -7.12 5.59
C THR A 178 25.64 -6.82 4.84
N ASN A 179 24.54 -7.37 5.32
CA ASN A 179 23.20 -7.04 4.77
C ASN A 179 22.86 -5.54 4.87
N TRP A 180 23.46 -4.83 5.82
CA TRP A 180 23.30 -3.39 5.97
C TRP A 180 23.93 -2.61 4.79
N GLU A 181 25.19 -2.93 4.47
CA GLU A 181 25.87 -2.29 3.33
C GLU A 181 25.19 -2.68 2.02
N LEU A 182 24.84 -3.96 1.83
CA LEU A 182 24.20 -4.42 0.60
C LEU A 182 22.84 -3.74 0.39
N SER A 183 21.99 -3.70 1.41
CA SER A 183 20.67 -3.06 1.30
C SER A 183 20.78 -1.55 1.06
N THR A 184 21.72 -0.88 1.72
CA THR A 184 21.96 0.55 1.55
C THR A 184 22.53 0.89 0.17
N SER A 185 23.50 0.10 -0.33
CA SER A 185 24.10 0.32 -1.65
C SER A 185 23.07 0.11 -2.77
N ARG A 186 22.21 -0.92 -2.67
CA ARG A 186 21.10 -1.17 -3.61
C ARG A 186 20.09 -0.02 -3.62
N ALA A 187 19.71 0.51 -2.45
CA ALA A 187 18.84 1.69 -2.36
C ALA A 187 19.49 2.93 -3.00
N ASN A 188 20.79 3.14 -2.78
CA ASN A 188 21.53 4.23 -3.41
C ASN A 188 21.71 4.05 -4.93
N ALA A 189 21.96 2.84 -5.41
CA ALA A 189 21.99 2.55 -6.83
C ALA A 189 20.65 2.86 -7.49
N SER A 190 19.55 2.48 -6.83
CA SER A 190 18.19 2.79 -7.28
C SER A 190 17.94 4.30 -7.37
N ARG A 191 18.39 5.07 -6.38
CA ARG A 191 18.34 6.54 -6.42
C ARG A 191 19.06 7.10 -7.64
N ARG A 192 20.27 6.62 -7.92
CA ARG A 192 21.07 7.08 -9.08
C ARG A 192 20.32 6.86 -10.38
N VAL A 193 19.81 5.64 -10.61
CA VAL A 193 19.05 5.31 -11.82
C VAL A 193 17.78 6.13 -11.95
N LEU A 194 17.05 6.37 -10.86
CA LEU A 194 15.87 7.24 -10.90
C LEU A 194 16.23 8.67 -11.34
N GLN A 195 17.32 9.23 -10.81
CA GLN A 195 17.77 10.58 -11.16
C GLN A 195 18.31 10.68 -12.59
N GLU A 196 19.05 9.66 -13.05
CA GLU A 196 19.55 9.58 -14.45
C GLU A 196 18.40 9.52 -15.46
N ASN A 197 17.23 9.01 -15.06
CA ASN A 197 16.05 8.86 -15.90
C ASN A 197 14.96 9.92 -15.62
N GLY A 198 15.32 11.08 -15.05
CA GLY A 198 14.48 12.27 -15.03
C GLY A 198 13.83 12.61 -13.68
N VAL A 199 14.01 11.80 -12.65
CA VAL A 199 13.58 12.17 -11.29
C VAL A 199 14.49 13.27 -10.74
N ARG A 200 13.92 14.37 -10.26
CA ARG A 200 14.71 15.50 -9.74
C ARG A 200 15.33 15.16 -8.38
N GLY A 201 16.59 15.52 -8.20
CA GLY A 201 17.33 15.25 -6.95
C GLY A 201 16.64 15.78 -5.70
N GLU A 202 15.98 16.94 -5.81
CA GLU A 202 15.23 17.57 -4.72
C GLU A 202 14.00 16.78 -4.24
N GLN A 203 13.46 15.89 -5.08
CA GLN A 203 12.35 15.01 -4.71
C GLN A 203 12.80 13.88 -3.78
N VAL A 204 14.05 13.45 -3.86
CA VAL A 204 14.56 12.36 -3.01
C VAL A 204 14.91 12.92 -1.63
N LYS A 205 14.14 12.49 -0.63
CA LYS A 205 14.25 12.97 0.77
C LYS A 205 14.98 11.99 1.67
N LYS A 206 14.91 10.68 1.35
CA LYS A 206 15.50 9.63 2.19
C LYS A 206 15.98 8.46 1.35
N VAL A 207 17.14 7.92 1.73
CA VAL A 207 17.64 6.63 1.26
C VAL A 207 18.10 5.85 2.49
N ALA A 208 17.58 4.64 2.68
CA ALA A 208 17.86 3.83 3.85
C ALA A 208 18.05 2.34 3.48
N GLY A 209 18.95 1.66 4.17
CA GLY A 209 19.05 0.21 4.18
C GLY A 209 18.51 -0.32 5.50
N PHE A 210 17.70 -1.36 5.44
CA PHE A 210 17.11 -2.01 6.60
C PHE A 210 17.61 -3.45 6.80
N ALA A 211 18.53 -3.91 5.97
CA ALA A 211 18.99 -5.29 6.02
C ALA A 211 17.80 -6.28 6.07
N ASP A 212 17.82 -7.25 6.98
CA ASP A 212 16.77 -8.24 7.22
C ASP A 212 15.87 -7.92 8.44
N THR A 213 15.93 -6.68 8.93
CA THR A 213 15.21 -6.27 10.16
C THR A 213 13.72 -6.07 9.96
N LEU A 214 13.27 -5.75 8.73
CA LEU A 214 11.88 -5.46 8.40
C LEU A 214 11.36 -6.41 7.30
N PRO A 215 11.04 -7.67 7.64
CA PRO A 215 10.43 -8.59 6.69
C PRO A 215 9.03 -8.11 6.26
N MET A 216 8.57 -8.56 5.11
CA MET A 216 7.20 -8.31 4.67
C MET A 216 6.18 -8.99 5.58
N ALA A 217 5.05 -8.32 5.78
CA ALA A 217 3.93 -8.91 6.50
C ALA A 217 3.45 -10.20 5.80
N ASN A 218 3.15 -11.23 6.58
CA ASN A 218 2.67 -12.54 6.13
C ASN A 218 3.65 -13.34 5.25
N THR A 219 4.96 -13.02 5.30
CA THR A 219 6.00 -13.81 4.64
C THR A 219 7.02 -14.33 5.65
N ALA A 220 7.61 -15.49 5.37
CA ALA A 220 8.72 -15.99 6.19
C ALA A 220 9.92 -15.03 6.06
N PRO A 221 10.67 -14.74 7.15
CA PRO A 221 11.80 -13.83 7.08
C PRO A 221 12.90 -14.24 6.09
N GLN A 222 13.01 -15.54 5.77
CA GLN A 222 13.96 -16.12 4.83
C GLN A 222 13.44 -16.13 3.37
N ASP A 223 12.20 -15.72 3.16
CA ASP A 223 11.58 -15.72 1.83
C ASP A 223 12.26 -14.69 0.91
N GLU A 224 12.43 -15.06 -0.36
CA GLU A 224 13.04 -14.18 -1.37
C GLU A 224 12.27 -12.87 -1.60
N SER A 225 10.98 -12.82 -1.26
CA SER A 225 10.19 -11.58 -1.32
C SER A 225 10.72 -10.49 -0.38
N ASN A 226 11.57 -10.86 0.60
CA ASN A 226 12.23 -9.89 1.46
C ASN A 226 13.39 -9.19 0.76
N ARG A 227 14.00 -9.81 -0.29
CA ARG A 227 14.94 -9.11 -1.16
C ARG A 227 14.17 -8.14 -2.05
N ARG A 228 14.13 -6.89 -1.67
CA ARG A 228 13.38 -5.86 -2.39
C ARG A 228 13.98 -4.47 -2.20
N VAL A 229 13.66 -3.61 -3.14
CA VAL A 229 13.77 -2.16 -2.95
C VAL A 229 12.36 -1.58 -2.93
N ALA A 230 12.03 -0.84 -1.90
CA ALA A 230 10.77 -0.12 -1.81
C ALA A 230 10.99 1.36 -2.13
N VAL A 231 10.12 1.91 -2.97
CA VAL A 231 10.05 3.34 -3.29
C VAL A 231 8.74 3.86 -2.72
N MET A 232 8.82 4.75 -1.74
CA MET A 232 7.67 5.42 -1.16
C MET A 232 7.52 6.79 -1.79
N LEU A 233 6.35 7.05 -2.35
CA LEU A 233 5.96 8.34 -2.89
C LEU A 233 4.98 9.00 -1.92
N ARG A 234 5.38 10.10 -1.33
CA ARG A 234 4.54 10.93 -0.46
C ARG A 234 4.22 12.22 -1.18
N VAL A 235 3.01 12.69 -1.06
CA VAL A 235 2.68 14.03 -1.57
C VAL A 235 3.45 15.08 -0.77
N ARG A 236 4.00 16.05 -1.48
CA ARG A 236 4.70 17.16 -0.88
C ARG A 236 3.68 18.05 -0.17
N GLN A 237 3.80 18.17 1.14
CA GLN A 237 3.09 19.17 1.93
C GLN A 237 3.97 20.42 1.92
N ASP A 238 3.52 21.46 1.23
CA ASP A 238 4.16 22.78 1.22
C ASP A 238 3.82 23.55 2.50
#